data_aa74850d0a36079423473ce6a462f28a
#
_entry.id   aa74850d0a36079423473ce6a462f28a
#
_cell.length_a   1.000
_cell.length_b   1.000
_cell.length_c   1.000
_cell.angle_alpha   90.00
_cell.angle_beta   90.00
_cell.angle_gamma   90.00
#
_symmetry.space_group_name_H-M   'P 1'
#
loop_
_entity.id
_entity.type
_entity.pdbx_description
1 polymer ?
#
loop_
_entity_poly.entity_id
_entity_poly.type
_entity_poly.pdbx_seq_one_letter_code
_entity_poly.pdbx_strand_id
1 'polypeptide(L)'
;MTAKIIDEWLGTCAGCEMTLLDIGDAILEILPKVEFVHSPVVMDHKYYGQTGQGTKIELPEADIGMVSGCVRTEENKEVLQEMRAKCKTLIANGACACWGGVPSLANSFTREDMLKTVYENMRSTVKSVIPSEKIPALLDRVYAVDEIVKVDVYLPGCPTEPGVMLQALNSLLENKPFVMEEKAVCEDCPLKREKKAIAAIKRPLETASIAGRCLLEQGYLCLGPATRTGCGGHEKVPRCIAGMFPCRGCMGPLKFGGNQMVDM
;
A
#
# COMPACT_ATOMS: atom_id res chain seq x y z
N MET A 1 -22.63 18.78 6.98
CA MET A 1 -21.79 18.21 8.05
C MET A 1 -20.47 17.80 7.41
N THR A 2 -19.36 18.18 7.98
CA THR A 2 -18.03 17.74 7.54
C THR A 2 -17.83 16.27 7.95
N ALA A 3 -17.29 15.44 7.05
CA ALA A 3 -16.96 14.06 7.36
C ALA A 3 -15.66 14.01 8.18
N LYS A 4 -15.65 13.28 9.28
CA LYS A 4 -14.45 13.08 10.11
C LYS A 4 -13.57 12.00 9.52
N ILE A 5 -12.28 12.27 9.40
CA ILE A 5 -11.28 11.37 8.85
C ILE A 5 -10.20 11.07 9.89
N ILE A 6 -9.91 9.79 10.09
CA ILE A 6 -8.66 9.29 10.68
C ILE A 6 -7.77 8.85 9.54
N ASP A 7 -6.53 9.33 9.51
CA ASP A 7 -5.46 8.82 8.67
C ASP A 7 -4.37 8.23 9.56
N GLU A 8 -4.03 6.96 9.35
CA GLU A 8 -3.07 6.24 10.19
C GLU A 8 -2.07 5.46 9.34
N TRP A 9 -0.83 5.47 9.76
CA TRP A 9 0.24 4.75 9.12
C TRP A 9 0.84 3.68 10.04
N LEU A 10 0.85 2.46 9.58
CA LEU A 10 1.44 1.33 10.28
C LEU A 10 2.87 1.08 9.78
N GLY A 11 3.20 -0.13 9.36
CA GLY A 11 4.49 -0.45 8.75
C GLY A 11 4.59 0.04 7.31
N THR A 12 4.78 1.33 7.09
CA THR A 12 4.79 2.02 5.79
C THR A 12 6.06 2.82 5.53
N CYS A 13 6.26 3.24 4.28
CA CYS A 13 7.28 4.21 3.87
C CYS A 13 6.74 5.65 3.78
N ALA A 14 5.49 5.90 4.20
CA ALA A 14 4.75 7.16 4.08
C ALA A 14 4.44 7.63 2.64
N GLY A 15 4.71 6.85 1.61
CA GLY A 15 4.39 7.22 0.23
C GLY A 15 2.90 7.34 -0.03
N CYS A 16 2.07 6.59 0.68
CA CYS A 16 0.61 6.64 0.53
C CYS A 16 0.00 7.88 1.18
N GLU A 17 0.57 8.36 2.27
CA GLU A 17 0.20 9.63 2.92
C GLU A 17 0.61 10.82 2.04
N MET A 18 1.81 10.75 1.45
CA MET A 18 2.26 11.78 0.50
C MET A 18 1.34 11.89 -0.72
N THR A 19 0.74 10.78 -1.15
CA THR A 19 -0.24 10.77 -2.25
C THR A 19 -1.44 11.68 -1.96
N LEU A 20 -1.86 11.82 -0.71
CA LEU A 20 -2.94 12.75 -0.34
C LEU A 20 -2.57 14.20 -0.67
N LEU A 21 -1.31 14.57 -0.48
CA LEU A 21 -0.79 15.90 -0.84
C LEU A 21 -0.57 16.02 -2.35
N ASP A 22 -0.18 14.92 -3.02
CA ASP A 22 0.04 14.87 -4.46
C ASP A 22 -1.26 14.98 -5.29
N ILE A 23 -2.43 14.98 -4.65
CA ILE A 23 -3.71 15.35 -5.29
C ILE A 23 -3.63 16.77 -5.86
N GLY A 24 -2.74 17.62 -5.32
CA GLY A 24 -2.53 18.98 -5.78
C GLY A 24 -3.71 19.90 -5.42
N ASP A 25 -4.00 20.87 -6.29
CA ASP A 25 -5.02 21.89 -6.03
C ASP A 25 -6.43 21.32 -5.77
N ALA A 26 -6.73 20.13 -6.29
CA ALA A 26 -8.03 19.48 -6.07
C ALA A 26 -8.27 19.11 -4.59
N ILE A 27 -7.23 19.05 -3.75
CA ILE A 27 -7.39 18.86 -2.30
C ILE A 27 -8.18 20.01 -1.67
N LEU A 28 -8.06 21.24 -2.21
CA LEU A 28 -8.77 22.42 -1.73
C LEU A 28 -10.29 22.29 -1.87
N GLU A 29 -10.77 21.46 -2.77
CA GLU A 29 -12.20 21.14 -2.93
C GLU A 29 -12.71 20.12 -1.90
N ILE A 30 -11.79 19.33 -1.35
CA ILE A 30 -12.09 18.28 -0.34
C ILE A 30 -12.03 18.88 1.07
N LEU A 31 -11.00 19.68 1.38
CA LEU A 31 -10.76 20.21 2.72
C LEU A 31 -12.00 20.86 3.38
N PRO A 32 -12.86 21.64 2.70
CA PRO A 32 -14.06 22.17 3.30
C PRO A 32 -15.13 21.12 3.67
N LYS A 33 -15.02 19.91 3.13
CA LYS A 33 -15.98 18.82 3.32
C LYS A 33 -15.55 17.83 4.40
N VAL A 34 -14.28 17.89 4.83
CA VAL A 34 -13.67 16.93 5.76
C VAL A 34 -13.06 17.63 6.98
N GLU A 35 -12.96 16.88 8.06
CA GLU A 35 -12.24 17.25 9.27
C GLU A 35 -11.29 16.10 9.60
N PHE A 36 -9.97 16.32 9.50
CA PHE A 36 -8.99 15.37 9.99
C PHE A 36 -8.95 15.43 11.50
N VAL A 37 -9.42 14.37 12.16
CA VAL A 37 -9.46 14.27 13.62
C VAL A 37 -8.26 13.53 14.19
N HIS A 38 -7.53 12.80 13.35
CA HIS A 38 -6.27 12.15 13.65
C HIS A 38 -5.47 11.93 12.35
N SER A 39 -4.22 12.37 12.32
CA SER A 39 -3.26 12.11 11.24
C SER A 39 -1.85 12.37 11.80
N PRO A 40 -1.05 11.33 12.07
CA PRO A 40 0.27 11.47 12.68
C PRO A 40 1.24 12.35 11.88
N VAL A 41 1.02 12.49 10.55
CA VAL A 41 1.86 13.31 9.66
C VAL A 41 1.65 14.81 9.87
N VAL A 42 0.41 15.23 10.18
CA VAL A 42 0.02 16.65 10.21
C VAL A 42 -0.49 17.12 11.57
N MET A 43 -0.72 16.20 12.51
CA MET A 43 -1.32 16.49 13.82
C MET A 43 -0.51 15.85 14.96
N ASP A 44 -0.37 16.56 16.07
CA ASP A 44 0.17 16.00 17.30
C ASP A 44 -0.94 15.32 18.10
N HIS A 45 -1.18 14.04 17.81
CA HIS A 45 -2.09 13.19 18.56
C HIS A 45 -1.33 12.01 19.20
N LYS A 46 -1.64 11.71 20.45
CA LYS A 46 -0.97 10.65 21.21
C LYS A 46 -1.97 9.55 21.57
N TYR A 47 -1.61 8.32 21.25
CA TYR A 47 -2.45 7.14 21.50
C TYR A 47 -2.83 6.95 22.96
N TYR A 48 -1.93 7.32 23.88
CA TYR A 48 -2.08 7.12 25.33
C TYR A 48 -2.46 8.43 26.04
N GLY A 49 -3.32 9.21 25.45
CA GLY A 49 -3.72 10.53 25.94
C GLY A 49 -2.71 11.63 25.60
N GLN A 50 -3.13 12.89 25.75
CA GLN A 50 -2.36 14.09 25.34
C GLN A 50 -0.93 14.14 25.93
N THR A 51 -0.75 13.65 27.16
CA THR A 51 0.53 13.66 27.87
C THR A 51 1.13 12.28 28.06
N GLY A 52 0.57 11.25 27.43
CA GLY A 52 1.05 9.87 27.50
C GLY A 52 0.76 9.16 28.82
N GLN A 53 -0.19 9.64 29.63
CA GLN A 53 -0.59 9.04 30.89
C GLN A 53 -1.64 7.94 30.76
N GLY A 54 -2.23 7.77 29.59
CA GLY A 54 -3.17 6.68 29.31
C GLY A 54 -2.49 5.32 29.29
N THR A 55 -3.25 4.27 29.55
CA THR A 55 -2.79 2.88 29.52
C THR A 55 -3.32 2.10 28.33
N LYS A 56 -4.19 2.72 27.54
CA LYS A 56 -4.80 2.13 26.34
C LYS A 56 -4.66 3.08 25.17
N ILE A 57 -4.60 2.51 23.97
CA ILE A 57 -4.68 3.25 22.74
C ILE A 57 -6.10 3.80 22.59
N GLU A 58 -6.22 5.09 22.35
CA GLU A 58 -7.50 5.78 22.15
C GLU A 58 -7.43 6.60 20.87
N LEU A 59 -8.30 6.27 19.92
CA LEU A 59 -8.50 7.05 18.71
C LEU A 59 -9.87 7.75 18.74
N PRO A 60 -10.00 8.94 18.11
CA PRO A 60 -11.29 9.61 17.99
C PRO A 60 -12.23 8.82 17.08
N GLU A 61 -13.56 9.07 17.22
CA GLU A 61 -14.54 8.52 16.30
C GLU A 61 -14.50 9.26 14.95
N ALA A 62 -14.61 8.53 13.85
CA ALA A 62 -14.59 9.08 12.50
C ALA A 62 -15.59 8.37 11.56
N ASP A 63 -15.92 9.08 10.47
CA ASP A 63 -16.73 8.50 9.40
C ASP A 63 -15.87 7.62 8.48
N ILE A 64 -14.65 8.08 8.18
CA ILE A 64 -13.71 7.41 7.30
C ILE A 64 -12.39 7.21 8.04
N GLY A 65 -11.88 5.98 8.01
CA GLY A 65 -10.52 5.64 8.40
C GLY A 65 -9.69 5.29 7.17
N MET A 66 -8.57 5.98 6.95
CA MET A 66 -7.55 5.59 5.98
C MET A 66 -6.37 4.99 6.73
N VAL A 67 -5.97 3.78 6.35
CA VAL A 67 -4.81 3.13 6.95
C VAL A 67 -3.83 2.70 5.87
N SER A 68 -2.57 3.10 6.02
CA SER A 68 -1.48 2.68 5.15
C SER A 68 -0.49 1.79 5.88
N GLY A 69 0.31 1.07 5.08
CA GLY A 69 1.31 0.15 5.62
C GLY A 69 0.76 -1.21 5.99
N CYS A 70 1.67 -2.10 6.36
CA CYS A 70 1.38 -3.46 6.81
C CYS A 70 1.31 -3.54 8.32
N VAL A 71 0.74 -4.62 8.84
CA VAL A 71 0.75 -4.91 10.28
C VAL A 71 1.97 -5.79 10.58
N ARG A 72 2.93 -5.25 11.33
CA ARG A 72 4.21 -5.90 11.62
C ARG A 72 4.51 -6.05 13.09
N THR A 73 3.94 -5.19 13.95
CA THR A 73 4.13 -5.20 15.40
C THR A 73 2.81 -5.39 16.13
N GLU A 74 2.88 -5.80 17.40
CA GLU A 74 1.68 -5.89 18.27
C GLU A 74 1.00 -4.51 18.38
N GLU A 75 1.77 -3.42 18.49
CA GLU A 75 1.21 -2.07 18.53
C GLU A 75 0.46 -1.72 17.23
N ASN A 76 1.02 -2.04 16.05
CA ASN A 76 0.30 -1.85 14.79
C ASN A 76 -1.06 -2.56 14.79
N LYS A 77 -1.09 -3.77 15.34
CA LYS A 77 -2.31 -4.57 15.44
C LYS A 77 -3.34 -3.92 16.38
N GLU A 78 -2.89 -3.45 17.55
CA GLU A 78 -3.76 -2.78 18.53
C GLU A 78 -4.33 -1.47 17.96
N VAL A 79 -3.48 -0.62 17.34
CA VAL A 79 -3.90 0.63 16.68
C VAL A 79 -4.93 0.35 15.59
N LEU A 80 -4.69 -0.65 14.75
CA LEU A 80 -5.60 -1.02 13.68
C LEU A 80 -6.96 -1.51 14.20
N GLN A 81 -6.96 -2.31 15.26
CA GLN A 81 -8.19 -2.80 15.87
C GLN A 81 -9.01 -1.67 16.51
N GLU A 82 -8.34 -0.75 17.21
CA GLU A 82 -9.00 0.44 17.76
C GLU A 82 -9.55 1.32 16.64
N MET A 83 -8.76 1.58 15.59
CA MET A 83 -9.20 2.35 14.43
C MET A 83 -10.44 1.73 13.77
N ARG A 84 -10.46 0.39 13.57
CA ARG A 84 -11.64 -0.31 13.03
C ARG A 84 -12.88 -0.12 13.88
N ALA A 85 -12.71 -0.13 15.21
CA ALA A 85 -13.82 0.08 16.14
C ALA A 85 -14.39 1.50 16.11
N LYS A 86 -13.57 2.49 15.72
CA LYS A 86 -13.91 3.92 15.74
C LYS A 86 -14.36 4.49 14.41
N CYS A 87 -14.07 3.86 13.27
CA CYS A 87 -14.49 4.37 11.96
C CYS A 87 -15.64 3.56 11.36
N LYS A 88 -16.53 4.25 10.63
CA LYS A 88 -17.65 3.60 9.92
C LYS A 88 -17.16 2.86 8.69
N THR A 89 -16.31 3.50 7.90
CA THR A 89 -15.69 2.95 6.68
C THR A 89 -14.19 2.90 6.84
N LEU A 90 -13.56 1.74 6.63
CA LEU A 90 -12.12 1.57 6.68
C LEU A 90 -11.56 1.35 5.27
N ILE A 91 -10.60 2.18 4.89
CA ILE A 91 -9.88 2.14 3.61
C ILE A 91 -8.49 1.56 3.85
N ALA A 92 -8.14 0.47 3.18
CA ALA A 92 -6.75 0.00 3.08
C ALA A 92 -6.05 0.77 1.95
N ASN A 93 -5.12 1.67 2.31
CA ASN A 93 -4.43 2.57 1.39
C ASN A 93 -3.03 2.06 1.05
N GLY A 94 -2.82 1.77 -0.24
CA GLY A 94 -1.56 1.28 -0.77
C GLY A 94 -1.38 -0.24 -0.73
N ALA A 95 -0.44 -0.74 -1.53
CA ALA A 95 -0.17 -2.17 -1.67
C ALA A 95 0.23 -2.85 -0.35
N CYS A 96 0.87 -2.12 0.57
CA CYS A 96 1.25 -2.66 1.88
C CYS A 96 0.02 -2.98 2.73
N ALA A 97 -0.96 -2.07 2.80
CA ALA A 97 -2.21 -2.27 3.51
C ALA A 97 -3.09 -3.33 2.84
N CYS A 98 -3.17 -3.31 1.50
CA CYS A 98 -4.05 -4.20 0.74
C CYS A 98 -3.55 -5.65 0.68
N TRP A 99 -2.22 -5.87 0.54
CA TRP A 99 -1.63 -7.17 0.21
C TRP A 99 -0.37 -7.50 1.00
N GLY A 100 0.02 -6.70 1.98
CA GLY A 100 1.33 -6.78 2.64
C GLY A 100 2.48 -6.13 1.84
N GLY A 101 2.33 -5.96 0.52
CA GLY A 101 3.24 -5.23 -0.36
C GLY A 101 4.71 -5.67 -0.31
N VAL A 102 5.63 -4.72 -0.49
CA VAL A 102 7.08 -4.97 -0.39
C VAL A 102 7.50 -5.49 0.99
N PRO A 103 6.96 -4.99 2.12
CA PRO A 103 7.30 -5.51 3.44
C PRO A 103 7.03 -7.02 3.62
N SER A 104 6.03 -7.58 2.92
CA SER A 104 5.70 -9.01 3.01
C SER A 104 6.77 -9.94 2.42
N LEU A 105 7.77 -9.41 1.69
CA LEU A 105 8.96 -10.17 1.29
C LEU A 105 9.70 -10.73 2.51
N ALA A 106 9.58 -10.07 3.67
CA ALA A 106 10.09 -10.56 4.94
C ALA A 106 9.52 -11.93 5.35
N ASN A 107 8.32 -12.29 4.86
CA ASN A 107 7.68 -13.58 5.16
C ASN A 107 8.40 -14.79 4.52
N SER A 108 9.39 -14.54 3.66
CA SER A 108 10.28 -15.58 3.14
C SER A 108 11.36 -16.02 4.13
N PHE A 109 11.47 -15.35 5.28
CA PHE A 109 12.47 -15.60 6.32
C PHE A 109 11.81 -15.73 7.68
N THR A 110 12.46 -16.41 8.62
CA THR A 110 11.98 -16.39 10.00
C THR A 110 12.29 -15.04 10.66
N ARG A 111 11.50 -14.67 11.65
CA ARG A 111 11.73 -13.45 12.45
C ARG A 111 13.14 -13.46 13.07
N GLU A 112 13.54 -14.59 13.60
CA GLU A 112 14.84 -14.81 14.24
C GLU A 112 16.00 -14.61 13.27
N ASP A 113 15.91 -15.15 12.05
CA ASP A 113 16.95 -15.01 11.02
C ASP A 113 17.09 -13.56 10.56
N MET A 114 15.95 -12.85 10.42
CA MET A 114 15.98 -11.43 10.06
C MET A 114 16.66 -10.59 11.14
N LEU A 115 16.27 -10.77 12.42
CA LEU A 115 16.86 -10.03 13.53
C LEU A 115 18.35 -10.32 13.69
N LYS A 116 18.76 -11.57 13.62
CA LYS A 116 20.19 -11.95 13.64
C LYS A 116 20.95 -11.34 12.47
N THR A 117 20.35 -11.37 11.26
CA THR A 117 20.98 -10.77 10.09
C THR A 117 21.24 -9.29 10.33
N VAL A 118 20.23 -8.54 10.77
CA VAL A 118 20.33 -7.07 10.94
C VAL A 118 21.28 -6.68 12.07
N TYR A 119 21.17 -7.33 13.24
CA TYR A 119 21.89 -6.90 14.44
C TYR A 119 23.21 -7.61 14.69
N GLU A 120 23.43 -8.78 14.11
CA GLU A 120 24.64 -9.59 14.38
C GLU A 120 25.53 -9.82 13.16
N ASN A 121 24.94 -9.97 11.94
CA ASN A 121 25.65 -10.51 10.79
C ASN A 121 25.81 -9.53 9.61
N MET A 122 25.24 -8.31 9.66
CA MET A 122 25.41 -7.34 8.57
C MET A 122 26.81 -6.75 8.55
N ARG A 123 27.39 -6.61 7.34
CA ARG A 123 28.73 -6.00 7.16
C ARG A 123 28.82 -4.57 7.63
N SER A 124 27.71 -3.82 7.61
CA SER A 124 27.63 -2.41 8.00
C SER A 124 27.26 -2.21 9.47
N THR A 125 27.03 -3.28 10.21
CA THR A 125 26.56 -3.23 11.60
C THR A 125 27.59 -3.88 12.51
N VAL A 126 27.98 -3.18 13.57
CA VAL A 126 28.76 -3.78 14.64
C VAL A 126 27.86 -4.76 15.37
N LYS A 127 28.35 -5.98 15.62
CA LYS A 127 27.58 -7.00 16.34
C LYS A 127 27.02 -6.43 17.64
N SER A 128 25.71 -6.50 17.79
CA SER A 128 24.97 -5.89 18.89
C SER A 128 23.94 -6.84 19.46
N VAL A 129 23.30 -6.44 20.55
CA VAL A 129 22.18 -7.16 21.13
C VAL A 129 20.90 -6.84 20.37
N ILE A 130 20.10 -7.85 20.06
CA ILE A 130 18.78 -7.66 19.45
C ILE A 130 17.90 -6.88 20.46
N PRO A 131 17.39 -5.68 20.07
CA PRO A 131 16.54 -4.90 20.96
C PRO A 131 15.26 -5.63 21.34
N SER A 132 14.88 -5.61 22.60
CA SER A 132 13.68 -6.27 23.10
C SER A 132 12.95 -5.48 24.20
N GLU A 133 13.56 -4.41 24.73
CA GLU A 133 13.00 -3.62 25.81
C GLU A 133 12.45 -2.29 25.32
N LYS A 134 11.28 -1.90 25.81
CA LYS A 134 10.62 -0.60 25.50
C LYS A 134 10.32 -0.37 24.02
N ILE A 135 10.18 -1.45 23.25
CA ILE A 135 9.77 -1.42 21.85
C ILE A 135 8.65 -2.44 21.65
N PRO A 136 7.71 -2.21 20.73
CA PRO A 136 6.67 -3.17 20.39
C PRO A 136 7.27 -4.48 19.86
N ALA A 137 6.73 -5.61 20.29
CA ALA A 137 7.16 -6.92 19.78
C ALA A 137 6.80 -7.07 18.31
N LEU A 138 7.71 -7.66 17.52
CA LEU A 138 7.41 -8.05 16.15
C LEU A 138 6.47 -9.26 16.15
N LEU A 139 5.46 -9.23 15.30
CA LEU A 139 4.63 -10.37 14.97
C LEU A 139 5.45 -11.47 14.26
N ASP A 140 4.92 -12.66 14.21
CA ASP A 140 5.55 -13.82 13.54
C ASP A 140 5.78 -13.58 12.04
N ARG A 141 4.88 -12.83 11.39
CA ARG A 141 4.97 -12.43 9.98
C ARG A 141 4.41 -11.04 9.74
N VAL A 142 4.54 -10.55 8.52
CA VAL A 142 3.87 -9.34 8.03
C VAL A 142 2.47 -9.71 7.58
N TYR A 143 1.48 -8.96 8.02
CA TYR A 143 0.08 -9.12 7.66
C TYR A 143 -0.42 -7.95 6.82
N ALA A 144 -1.33 -8.20 5.89
CA ALA A 144 -2.17 -7.19 5.30
C ALA A 144 -3.24 -6.74 6.31
N VAL A 145 -3.86 -5.59 6.06
CA VAL A 145 -4.86 -5.02 7.00
C VAL A 145 -6.09 -5.93 7.12
N ASP A 146 -6.55 -6.52 6.02
CA ASP A 146 -7.73 -7.38 5.97
C ASP A 146 -7.52 -8.76 6.61
N GLU A 147 -6.29 -9.14 6.90
CA GLU A 147 -5.98 -10.34 7.68
C GLU A 147 -6.21 -10.12 9.19
N ILE A 148 -6.33 -8.86 9.64
CA ILE A 148 -6.51 -8.50 11.06
C ILE A 148 -7.92 -7.96 11.31
N VAL A 149 -8.43 -7.08 10.44
CA VAL A 149 -9.75 -6.44 10.57
C VAL A 149 -10.48 -6.40 9.24
N LYS A 150 -11.82 -6.24 9.28
CA LYS A 150 -12.60 -6.05 8.06
C LYS A 150 -12.28 -4.72 7.38
N VAL A 151 -11.91 -4.77 6.11
CA VAL A 151 -11.71 -3.61 5.23
C VAL A 151 -12.96 -3.42 4.37
N ASP A 152 -13.38 -2.18 4.17
CA ASP A 152 -14.54 -1.83 3.37
C ASP A 152 -14.14 -1.36 1.97
N VAL A 153 -12.99 -0.69 1.82
CA VAL A 153 -12.49 -0.14 0.55
C VAL A 153 -10.99 -0.42 0.41
N TYR A 154 -10.59 -0.84 -0.79
CA TYR A 154 -9.18 -1.07 -1.12
C TYR A 154 -8.73 -0.03 -2.14
N LEU A 155 -7.65 0.70 -1.82
CA LEU A 155 -6.95 1.64 -2.70
C LEU A 155 -5.53 1.13 -2.95
N PRO A 156 -5.34 0.20 -3.88
CA PRO A 156 -4.03 -0.38 -4.14
C PRO A 156 -3.10 0.60 -4.86
N GLY A 157 -1.82 0.26 -4.89
CA GLY A 157 -0.75 1.03 -5.52
C GLY A 157 0.49 1.10 -4.64
N CYS A 158 1.63 1.47 -5.22
CA CYS A 158 2.87 1.65 -4.44
C CYS A 158 3.65 2.87 -4.98
N PRO A 159 3.26 4.06 -4.47
CA PRO A 159 2.06 4.38 -3.68
C PRO A 159 0.75 4.34 -4.49
N THR A 160 -0.38 4.55 -3.83
CA THR A 160 -1.68 4.77 -4.47
C THR A 160 -1.59 5.92 -5.48
N GLU A 161 -2.37 5.87 -6.54
CA GLU A 161 -2.39 6.94 -7.53
C GLU A 161 -3.29 8.10 -7.05
N PRO A 162 -2.83 9.38 -7.11
CA PRO A 162 -3.56 10.53 -6.57
C PRO A 162 -4.99 10.68 -7.11
N GLY A 163 -5.20 10.48 -8.41
CA GLY A 163 -6.52 10.57 -9.02
C GLY A 163 -7.47 9.45 -8.57
N VAL A 164 -6.95 8.25 -8.32
CA VAL A 164 -7.73 7.14 -7.76
C VAL A 164 -8.13 7.44 -6.32
N MET A 165 -7.22 8.00 -5.52
CA MET A 165 -7.52 8.45 -4.16
C MET A 165 -8.58 9.55 -4.14
N LEU A 166 -8.43 10.56 -5.00
CA LEU A 166 -9.41 11.64 -5.15
C LEU A 166 -10.80 11.12 -5.50
N GLN A 167 -10.89 10.19 -6.46
CA GLN A 167 -12.16 9.57 -6.85
C GLN A 167 -12.79 8.79 -5.71
N ALA A 168 -11.99 8.05 -4.95
CA ALA A 168 -12.47 7.28 -3.80
C ALA A 168 -13.02 8.21 -2.70
N LEU A 169 -12.27 9.24 -2.34
CA LEU A 169 -12.70 10.21 -1.33
C LEU A 169 -13.99 10.92 -1.75
N ASN A 170 -14.08 11.41 -2.99
CA ASN A 170 -15.31 12.04 -3.50
C ASN A 170 -16.49 11.07 -3.49
N SER A 171 -16.30 9.82 -3.92
CA SER A 171 -17.39 8.82 -3.89
C SER A 171 -17.90 8.59 -2.48
N LEU A 172 -17.00 8.43 -1.50
CA LEU A 172 -17.37 8.19 -0.11
C LEU A 172 -18.05 9.41 0.53
N LEU A 173 -17.59 10.63 0.23
CA LEU A 173 -18.20 11.87 0.70
C LEU A 173 -19.61 12.08 0.13
N GLU A 174 -19.87 11.54 -1.06
CA GLU A 174 -21.20 11.50 -1.68
C GLU A 174 -22.06 10.30 -1.26
N ASN A 175 -21.58 9.46 -0.34
CA ASN A 175 -22.20 8.19 0.06
C ASN A 175 -22.42 7.22 -1.12
N LYS A 176 -21.52 7.23 -2.09
CA LYS A 176 -21.52 6.33 -3.24
C LYS A 176 -20.46 5.23 -3.06
N PRO A 177 -20.70 4.01 -3.55
CA PRO A 177 -19.68 2.98 -3.56
C PRO A 177 -18.52 3.38 -4.48
N PHE A 178 -17.30 3.22 -4.01
CA PHE A 178 -16.11 3.32 -4.85
C PHE A 178 -15.80 1.94 -5.45
N VAL A 179 -15.68 1.87 -6.76
CA VAL A 179 -15.37 0.65 -7.50
C VAL A 179 -14.29 0.92 -8.52
N MET A 180 -13.21 0.15 -8.44
CA MET A 180 -12.13 0.18 -9.44
C MET A 180 -12.47 -0.68 -10.66
N GLU A 181 -12.02 -0.27 -11.85
CA GLU A 181 -12.20 -1.04 -13.08
C GLU A 181 -11.53 -2.42 -13.01
N GLU A 182 -12.22 -3.46 -13.47
CA GLU A 182 -11.69 -4.81 -13.65
C GLU A 182 -10.99 -4.95 -15.02
N LYS A 183 -9.90 -4.21 -15.20
CA LYS A 183 -9.12 -4.08 -16.42
C LYS A 183 -7.66 -4.38 -16.15
N ALA A 184 -7.01 -5.12 -17.04
CA ALA A 184 -5.59 -5.44 -16.84
C ALA A 184 -4.68 -4.25 -17.17
N VAL A 185 -3.54 -4.15 -16.48
CA VAL A 185 -2.46 -3.19 -16.84
C VAL A 185 -2.07 -3.30 -18.31
N CYS A 186 -2.15 -4.49 -18.87
CA CYS A 186 -1.85 -4.72 -20.28
C CYS A 186 -2.76 -3.99 -21.26
N GLU A 187 -3.97 -3.61 -20.86
CA GLU A 187 -4.90 -2.90 -21.71
C GLU A 187 -4.55 -1.40 -21.85
N ASP A 188 -3.87 -0.85 -20.84
CA ASP A 188 -3.35 0.51 -20.85
C ASP A 188 -1.87 0.57 -21.25
N CYS A 189 -1.23 -0.59 -21.48
CA CYS A 189 0.18 -0.67 -21.82
C CYS A 189 0.43 -0.28 -23.27
N PRO A 190 1.29 0.72 -23.55
CA PRO A 190 1.57 1.17 -24.92
C PRO A 190 2.51 0.24 -25.70
N LEU A 191 3.12 -0.76 -25.03
CA LEU A 191 4.08 -1.65 -25.63
C LEU A 191 3.40 -2.67 -26.56
N LYS A 192 3.95 -2.86 -27.76
CA LYS A 192 3.42 -3.77 -28.77
C LYS A 192 3.64 -5.23 -28.39
N ARG A 193 2.57 -6.03 -28.44
CA ARG A 193 2.61 -7.48 -28.35
C ARG A 193 2.74 -8.07 -29.76
N GLU A 194 3.70 -8.97 -29.94
CA GLU A 194 3.96 -9.66 -31.20
C GLU A 194 3.56 -11.16 -31.15
N LYS A 195 2.99 -11.59 -30.00
CA LYS A 195 2.60 -13.00 -29.73
C LYS A 195 3.77 -13.98 -29.87
N LYS A 196 4.97 -13.54 -29.50
CA LYS A 196 6.18 -14.36 -29.50
C LYS A 196 6.32 -15.15 -28.23
N ALA A 197 6.77 -16.39 -28.37
CA ALA A 197 7.12 -17.23 -27.21
C ALA A 197 8.34 -16.65 -26.47
N ILE A 198 8.34 -16.81 -25.15
CA ILE A 198 9.48 -16.41 -24.31
C ILE A 198 10.61 -17.42 -24.51
N ALA A 199 11.73 -16.95 -25.05
CA ALA A 199 12.88 -17.81 -25.31
C ALA A 199 13.73 -18.06 -24.05
N ALA A 200 13.84 -17.04 -23.17
CA ALA A 200 14.61 -17.12 -21.92
C ALA A 200 14.11 -16.08 -20.92
N ILE A 201 14.20 -16.38 -19.63
CA ILE A 201 13.89 -15.42 -18.56
C ILE A 201 15.08 -14.49 -18.40
N LYS A 202 14.81 -13.18 -18.35
CA LYS A 202 15.79 -12.10 -18.16
C LYS A 202 15.54 -11.31 -16.88
N ARG A 203 16.60 -10.81 -16.27
CA ARG A 203 16.50 -9.84 -15.19
C ARG A 203 16.36 -8.44 -15.74
N PRO A 204 15.62 -7.51 -15.09
CA PRO A 204 15.36 -6.16 -15.62
C PRO A 204 16.62 -5.35 -15.99
N LEU A 205 17.74 -5.60 -15.32
CA LEU A 205 19.00 -4.88 -15.53
C LEU A 205 19.90 -5.50 -16.62
N GLU A 206 19.52 -6.62 -17.21
CA GLU A 206 20.36 -7.34 -18.19
C GLU A 206 20.24 -6.76 -19.62
N THR A 207 19.30 -5.87 -19.87
CA THR A 207 19.08 -5.31 -21.22
C THR A 207 18.80 -3.83 -21.15
N ALA A 208 19.55 -3.07 -21.92
CA ALA A 208 19.47 -1.60 -21.96
C ALA A 208 18.33 -1.03 -22.82
N SER A 209 17.66 -1.83 -23.66
CA SER A 209 16.66 -1.35 -24.59
C SER A 209 15.37 -2.15 -24.54
N ILE A 210 14.27 -1.45 -24.31
CA ILE A 210 12.92 -2.03 -24.29
C ILE A 210 12.27 -1.95 -25.69
N ALA A 211 12.78 -1.11 -26.57
CA ALA A 211 12.42 -1.01 -27.99
C ALA A 211 10.91 -1.03 -28.31
N GLY A 212 10.06 -0.46 -27.44
CA GLY A 212 8.61 -0.34 -27.68
C GLY A 212 7.83 -1.68 -27.72
N ARG A 213 8.47 -2.81 -27.38
CA ARG A 213 7.88 -4.15 -27.41
C ARG A 213 7.51 -4.65 -26.01
N CYS A 214 6.52 -5.53 -25.94
CA CYS A 214 6.06 -6.14 -24.69
C CYS A 214 7.23 -6.76 -23.90
N LEU A 215 7.37 -6.36 -22.64
CA LEU A 215 8.46 -6.81 -21.77
C LEU A 215 8.36 -8.30 -21.44
N LEU A 216 7.14 -8.83 -21.27
CA LEU A 216 6.93 -10.25 -21.02
C LEU A 216 7.41 -11.09 -22.20
N GLU A 217 7.10 -10.68 -23.44
CA GLU A 217 7.58 -11.37 -24.65
C GLU A 217 9.09 -11.26 -24.86
N GLN A 218 9.73 -10.28 -24.23
CA GLN A 218 11.19 -10.15 -24.24
C GLN A 218 11.86 -11.02 -23.14
N GLY A 219 11.11 -11.73 -22.31
CA GLY A 219 11.61 -12.59 -21.26
C GLY A 219 11.66 -11.96 -19.87
N TYR A 220 11.17 -10.71 -19.69
CA TYR A 220 11.09 -10.10 -18.35
C TYR A 220 9.84 -10.58 -17.61
N LEU A 221 10.00 -10.90 -16.34
CA LEU A 221 8.86 -11.25 -15.49
C LEU A 221 7.98 -9.99 -15.28
N CYS A 222 6.89 -9.91 -16.02
CA CYS A 222 5.94 -8.79 -16.02
C CYS A 222 4.57 -9.27 -15.57
N LEU A 223 4.08 -8.79 -14.42
CA LEU A 223 2.78 -9.16 -13.85
C LEU A 223 1.59 -8.39 -14.47
N GLY A 224 1.82 -7.64 -15.56
CA GLY A 224 0.77 -6.84 -16.22
C GLY A 224 -0.49 -7.59 -16.61
N PRO A 225 -0.42 -8.84 -17.13
CA PRO A 225 -1.61 -9.60 -17.51
C PRO A 225 -2.54 -9.91 -16.34
N ALA A 226 -2.00 -10.15 -15.15
CA ALA A 226 -2.74 -10.54 -13.95
C ALA A 226 -2.93 -9.38 -12.96
N THR A 227 -2.54 -8.16 -13.34
CA THR A 227 -2.59 -6.99 -12.45
C THR A 227 -3.66 -6.01 -12.91
N ARG A 228 -4.47 -5.53 -11.97
CA ARG A 228 -5.47 -4.48 -12.19
C ARG A 228 -4.80 -3.17 -12.60
N THR A 229 -5.41 -2.44 -13.53
CA THR A 229 -4.96 -1.12 -13.96
C THR A 229 -5.30 -0.01 -12.95
N GLY A 230 -4.97 1.24 -13.28
CA GLY A 230 -5.24 2.46 -12.51
C GLY A 230 -4.00 3.21 -12.05
N CYS A 231 -2.81 2.60 -12.11
CA CYS A 231 -1.56 3.25 -11.67
C CYS A 231 -1.01 4.30 -12.64
N GLY A 232 -1.62 4.46 -13.82
CA GLY A 232 -1.16 5.39 -14.87
C GLY A 232 -1.72 6.80 -14.75
N GLY A 233 -2.67 7.03 -13.87
CA GLY A 233 -3.32 8.34 -13.70
C GLY A 233 -3.96 8.87 -14.98
N HIS A 234 -3.88 10.18 -15.17
CA HIS A 234 -4.43 10.86 -16.34
C HIS A 234 -3.78 10.44 -17.66
N GLU A 235 -2.50 10.12 -17.66
CA GLU A 235 -1.76 9.68 -18.85
C GLU A 235 -2.11 8.25 -19.27
N LYS A 236 -2.76 7.49 -18.40
CA LYS A 236 -3.13 6.07 -18.57
C LYS A 236 -1.95 5.15 -18.92
N VAL A 237 -0.72 5.62 -18.79
CA VAL A 237 0.47 4.79 -18.98
C VAL A 237 0.90 4.21 -17.66
N PRO A 238 0.92 2.88 -17.49
CA PRO A 238 1.32 2.27 -16.23
C PRO A 238 2.71 2.72 -15.78
N ARG A 239 2.85 3.17 -14.53
CA ARG A 239 4.08 3.80 -13.99
C ARG A 239 5.36 2.98 -14.22
N CYS A 240 5.31 1.66 -14.01
CA CYS A 240 6.48 0.82 -14.26
C CYS A 240 6.87 0.84 -15.74
N ILE A 241 5.90 0.79 -16.64
CA ILE A 241 6.11 0.82 -18.10
C ILE A 241 6.65 2.19 -18.54
N ALA A 242 6.12 3.29 -18.00
CA ALA A 242 6.65 4.63 -18.24
C ALA A 242 8.12 4.75 -17.80
N GLY A 243 8.48 4.10 -16.69
CA GLY A 243 9.87 3.96 -16.21
C GLY A 243 10.68 2.88 -16.92
N MET A 244 10.19 2.33 -18.03
CA MET A 244 10.82 1.23 -18.78
C MET A 244 11.12 -0.01 -17.94
N PHE A 245 10.19 -0.37 -17.04
CA PHE A 245 10.31 -1.50 -16.14
C PHE A 245 9.09 -2.42 -16.23
N PRO A 246 9.23 -3.74 -16.04
CA PRO A 246 8.10 -4.66 -16.05
C PRO A 246 7.15 -4.38 -14.87
N CYS A 247 5.84 -4.62 -15.08
CA CYS A 247 4.83 -4.45 -14.04
C CYS A 247 5.15 -5.29 -12.80
N ARG A 248 5.09 -4.66 -11.62
CA ARG A 248 5.40 -5.28 -10.31
C ARG A 248 4.17 -5.82 -9.58
N GLY A 249 2.97 -5.64 -10.13
CA GLY A 249 1.77 -6.22 -9.53
C GLY A 249 1.17 -5.43 -8.36
N CYS A 250 1.62 -4.22 -8.07
CA CYS A 250 1.25 -3.47 -6.87
C CYS A 250 -0.25 -3.08 -6.79
N MET A 251 -0.96 -3.06 -7.94
CA MET A 251 -2.41 -2.82 -7.97
C MET A 251 -3.24 -4.06 -7.60
N GLY A 252 -2.57 -5.18 -7.33
CA GLY A 252 -3.24 -6.43 -6.96
C GLY A 252 -3.90 -7.16 -8.13
N PRO A 253 -4.63 -8.25 -7.84
CA PRO A 253 -5.25 -9.09 -8.85
C PRO A 253 -6.40 -8.36 -9.57
N LEU A 254 -6.74 -8.82 -10.78
CA LEU A 254 -7.86 -8.29 -11.56
C LEU A 254 -9.18 -8.37 -10.80
N LYS A 255 -9.43 -9.50 -10.16
CA LYS A 255 -10.58 -9.71 -9.28
C LYS A 255 -10.12 -9.75 -7.84
N PHE A 256 -10.85 -9.08 -6.94
CA PHE A 256 -10.59 -9.22 -5.52
C PHE A 256 -10.71 -10.70 -5.10
N GLY A 257 -9.75 -11.16 -4.28
CA GLY A 257 -9.63 -12.58 -3.92
C GLY A 257 -8.91 -13.45 -4.96
N GLY A 258 -8.53 -12.91 -6.11
CA GLY A 258 -7.67 -13.60 -7.09
C GLY A 258 -6.22 -13.71 -6.62
N ASN A 259 -5.45 -14.53 -7.33
CA ASN A 259 -4.03 -14.71 -7.07
C ASN A 259 -3.22 -14.44 -8.33
N GLN A 260 -2.49 -13.32 -8.34
CA GLN A 260 -1.71 -12.90 -9.52
C GLN A 260 -0.71 -13.93 -10.02
N MET A 261 -0.18 -14.78 -9.13
CA MET A 261 0.78 -15.84 -9.54
C MET A 261 0.08 -17.02 -10.19
N VAL A 262 -1.18 -17.28 -9.85
CA VAL A 262 -2.00 -18.34 -10.47
C VAL A 262 -2.63 -17.83 -11.77
N ASP A 263 -2.97 -16.54 -11.83
CA ASP A 263 -3.66 -15.92 -12.95
C ASP A 263 -2.70 -15.56 -14.11
N MET A 264 -1.38 -15.70 -13.91
CA MET A 264 -0.34 -15.52 -14.93
C MET A 264 -0.10 -16.79 -15.75
#